data_5039e1bddbf87d7c5d11c2f91a9789ad
#
_entry.id   5039e1bddbf87d7c5d11c2f91a9789ad
#
_cell.length_a   1.000
_cell.length_b   1.000
_cell.length_c   1.000
_cell.angle_alpha   90.00
_cell.angle_beta   90.00
_cell.angle_gamma   90.00
#
_symmetry.space_group_name_H-M   'P 1'
#
loop_
_entity.id
_entity.type
_entity.pdbx_description
1 polymer ?
#
loop_
_entity_poly.entity_id
_entity_poly.type
_entity_poly.pdbx_seq_one_letter_code
_entity_poly.pdbx_strand_id
1 'polypeptide(L)'
;MARRTKAIIIGAVGVVALLFSGAVLSSCATQIGPGQTAIKVDDYLLIPADPKVDGCIDPETSAFNPPGGFKAYRYPSRQISWDATGSPDSEAEPTIVVSNATAPAELRVPVVITFDLTSDCGMLMDFHRDFGTKYQGWLDNDGLVTTGWVNLLRYVIGQPAEQVLISVAQKYTWREIWNDEKVRIEFQNALRDALPGASRARTDGREFFTNFQVTVMKPDPVDEGLKDAIIAEQKAIADARAAEAKGVADANAARAKAEADKATAQAQTELARQVALQKQAEIAGYPNVEAYLRALAIERGQNPYQPTYVVPQAG
;
A
#
# COMPACT_ATOMS: atom_id res chain seq x y z
N MET A 1 -77.89 3.08 25.91
CA MET A 1 -76.49 2.62 25.88
C MET A 1 -76.02 1.94 24.57
N ALA A 2 -76.91 1.37 23.73
CA ALA A 2 -76.52 0.65 22.52
C ALA A 2 -75.98 1.48 21.33
N ARG A 3 -76.20 2.81 21.27
CA ARG A 3 -75.68 3.63 20.10
C ARG A 3 -74.22 4.04 20.25
N ARG A 4 -73.63 4.15 21.47
CA ARG A 4 -72.22 4.53 21.65
C ARG A 4 -71.26 3.33 21.39
N THR A 5 -71.71 2.12 21.61
CA THR A 5 -70.88 0.91 21.36
C THR A 5 -70.69 0.64 19.90
N LYS A 6 -71.64 0.95 19.01
CA LYS A 6 -71.51 0.77 17.56
C LYS A 6 -70.50 1.75 16.92
N ALA A 7 -70.43 2.98 17.39
CA ALA A 7 -69.49 3.98 16.89
C ALA A 7 -68.00 3.62 17.25
N ILE A 8 -67.76 3.05 18.41
CA ILE A 8 -66.43 2.62 18.85
C ILE A 8 -65.93 1.43 18.05
N ILE A 9 -66.81 0.48 17.74
CA ILE A 9 -66.45 -0.72 16.96
C ILE A 9 -66.14 -0.35 15.49
N ILE A 10 -66.88 0.59 14.89
CA ILE A 10 -66.64 1.02 13.50
C ILE A 10 -65.31 1.83 13.45
N GLY A 11 -65.02 2.66 14.46
CA GLY A 11 -63.73 3.37 14.54
C GLY A 11 -62.52 2.45 14.71
N ALA A 12 -62.64 1.41 15.55
CA ALA A 12 -61.58 0.43 15.79
C ALA A 12 -61.30 -0.43 14.55
N VAL A 13 -62.32 -0.87 13.80
CA VAL A 13 -62.18 -1.61 12.57
C VAL A 13 -61.56 -0.75 11.48
N GLY A 14 -61.90 0.54 11.37
CA GLY A 14 -61.32 1.46 10.41
C GLY A 14 -59.82 1.70 10.66
N VAL A 15 -59.39 1.86 11.90
CA VAL A 15 -57.99 2.05 12.27
C VAL A 15 -57.18 0.79 12.02
N VAL A 16 -57.71 -0.39 12.36
CA VAL A 16 -57.05 -1.68 12.08
C VAL A 16 -56.93 -1.92 10.58
N ALA A 17 -57.96 -1.61 9.78
CA ALA A 17 -57.90 -1.73 8.32
C ALA A 17 -56.87 -0.78 7.71
N LEU A 18 -56.73 0.48 8.19
CA LEU A 18 -55.71 1.42 7.75
C LEU A 18 -54.28 1.00 8.13
N LEU A 19 -54.09 0.44 9.34
CA LEU A 19 -52.79 -0.09 9.75
C LEU A 19 -52.40 -1.32 8.95
N PHE A 20 -53.34 -2.23 8.64
CA PHE A 20 -53.08 -3.39 7.79
C PHE A 20 -52.79 -2.97 6.34
N SER A 21 -53.49 -1.97 5.81
CA SER A 21 -53.23 -1.45 4.44
C SER A 21 -51.85 -0.80 4.35
N GLY A 22 -51.42 -0.05 5.37
CA GLY A 22 -50.08 0.55 5.43
C GLY A 22 -48.96 -0.50 5.53
N ALA A 23 -49.14 -1.54 6.32
CA ALA A 23 -48.16 -2.63 6.47
C ALA A 23 -48.02 -3.48 5.20
N VAL A 24 -49.13 -3.74 4.49
CA VAL A 24 -49.09 -4.50 3.22
C VAL A 24 -48.42 -3.70 2.11
N LEU A 25 -48.65 -2.38 2.05
CA LEU A 25 -48.03 -1.52 1.03
C LEU A 25 -46.50 -1.38 1.26
N SER A 26 -46.03 -1.36 2.49
CA SER A 26 -44.59 -1.31 2.77
C SER A 26 -43.86 -2.63 2.45
N SER A 27 -44.56 -3.77 2.45
CA SER A 27 -43.98 -5.09 2.10
C SER A 27 -43.90 -5.34 0.60
N CYS A 28 -44.48 -4.46 -0.23
CA CYS A 28 -44.49 -4.57 -1.70
C CYS A 28 -43.44 -3.66 -2.38
N ALA A 29 -42.41 -3.20 -1.67
CA ALA A 29 -41.36 -2.37 -2.22
C ALA A 29 -40.03 -3.12 -2.26
N THR A 30 -39.39 -3.19 -3.41
CA THR A 30 -38.00 -3.65 -3.53
C THR A 30 -37.10 -2.44 -3.37
N GLN A 31 -36.29 -2.43 -2.33
CA GLN A 31 -35.30 -1.38 -2.07
C GLN A 31 -33.94 -1.81 -2.59
N ILE A 32 -33.24 -0.88 -3.26
CA ILE A 32 -31.86 -1.06 -3.72
C ILE A 32 -30.95 -0.24 -2.82
N GLY A 33 -29.96 -0.90 -2.25
CA GLY A 33 -29.01 -0.27 -1.34
C GLY A 33 -28.03 0.68 -2.03
N PRO A 34 -27.29 1.46 -1.24
CA PRO A 34 -26.24 2.33 -1.78
C PRO A 34 -25.14 1.51 -2.47
N GLY A 35 -24.72 1.96 -3.64
CA GLY A 35 -23.68 1.30 -4.44
C GLY A 35 -24.12 0.03 -5.16
N GLN A 36 -25.42 -0.15 -5.33
CA GLN A 36 -26.03 -1.23 -6.09
C GLN A 36 -27.00 -0.65 -7.11
N THR A 37 -27.14 -1.32 -8.24
CA THR A 37 -28.22 -1.14 -9.18
C THR A 37 -28.90 -2.50 -9.40
N ALA A 38 -30.12 -2.53 -9.84
CA ALA A 38 -30.79 -3.80 -10.09
C ALA A 38 -31.48 -3.85 -11.46
N ILE A 39 -31.46 -5.02 -12.06
CA ILE A 39 -32.23 -5.36 -13.26
C ILE A 39 -33.56 -5.96 -12.83
N LYS A 40 -34.64 -5.41 -13.39
CA LYS A 40 -35.99 -5.99 -13.25
C LYS A 40 -36.21 -7.06 -14.30
N VAL A 41 -36.59 -8.23 -13.84
CA VAL A 41 -37.02 -9.30 -14.71
C VAL A 41 -38.45 -9.67 -14.33
N ASP A 42 -39.40 -9.47 -15.25
CA ASP A 42 -40.80 -9.80 -15.02
C ASP A 42 -40.94 -11.31 -14.81
N ASP A 43 -41.56 -11.69 -13.70
CA ASP A 43 -41.83 -13.09 -13.32
C ASP A 43 -43.30 -13.21 -12.94
N TYR A 44 -44.16 -13.03 -13.95
CA TYR A 44 -45.61 -13.06 -13.74
C TYR A 44 -46.10 -14.48 -13.38
N LEU A 45 -46.42 -14.67 -12.10
CA LEU A 45 -46.88 -15.95 -11.57
C LEU A 45 -48.20 -16.44 -12.18
N LEU A 46 -48.99 -15.53 -12.77
CA LEU A 46 -50.32 -15.81 -13.26
C LEU A 46 -50.43 -15.89 -14.79
N ILE A 47 -49.43 -15.48 -15.51
CA ILE A 47 -49.39 -15.53 -16.98
C ILE A 47 -48.11 -16.27 -17.39
N PRO A 48 -48.21 -17.44 -18.02
CA PRO A 48 -47.02 -18.15 -18.50
C PRO A 48 -46.45 -17.37 -19.70
N ALA A 49 -45.59 -16.41 -19.41
CA ALA A 49 -44.78 -15.68 -20.39
C ALA A 49 -43.32 -15.93 -20.07
N ASP A 50 -42.48 -15.91 -21.10
CA ASP A 50 -41.04 -15.99 -20.90
C ASP A 50 -40.57 -14.79 -20.04
N PRO A 51 -39.66 -14.99 -19.07
CA PRO A 51 -39.13 -13.93 -18.25
C PRO A 51 -38.54 -12.82 -19.12
N LYS A 52 -39.08 -11.61 -19.02
CA LYS A 52 -38.63 -10.47 -19.81
C LYS A 52 -37.87 -9.48 -18.95
N VAL A 53 -36.68 -9.09 -19.39
CA VAL A 53 -35.92 -8.00 -18.77
C VAL A 53 -36.65 -6.70 -19.12
N ASP A 54 -37.10 -5.96 -18.05
CA ASP A 54 -38.01 -4.81 -18.21
C ASP A 54 -37.31 -3.46 -17.93
N GLY A 55 -36.15 -3.45 -17.30
CA GLY A 55 -35.40 -2.23 -17.02
C GLY A 55 -34.53 -2.29 -15.77
N CYS A 56 -34.08 -1.13 -15.35
CA CYS A 56 -33.20 -0.99 -14.19
C CYS A 56 -33.89 -0.27 -13.03
N ILE A 57 -33.38 -0.50 -11.84
CA ILE A 57 -33.69 0.26 -10.63
C ILE A 57 -32.39 0.94 -10.20
N ASP A 58 -32.41 2.26 -10.12
CA ASP A 58 -31.25 3.05 -9.76
C ASP A 58 -30.81 2.82 -8.31
N PRO A 59 -29.54 3.11 -7.99
CA PRO A 59 -29.03 3.09 -6.61
C PRO A 59 -29.88 3.95 -5.68
N GLU A 60 -30.03 3.48 -4.44
CA GLU A 60 -30.74 4.20 -3.36
C GLU A 60 -32.21 4.51 -3.67
N THR A 61 -32.78 3.81 -4.63
CA THR A 61 -34.20 3.95 -4.96
C THR A 61 -35.01 2.72 -4.55
N SER A 62 -36.33 2.85 -4.60
CA SER A 62 -37.25 1.75 -4.38
C SER A 62 -38.22 1.64 -5.55
N ALA A 63 -38.53 0.41 -5.94
CA ALA A 63 -39.55 0.15 -6.94
C ALA A 63 -40.73 -0.61 -6.30
N PHE A 64 -41.93 -0.24 -6.67
CA PHE A 64 -43.11 -0.97 -6.24
C PHE A 64 -43.13 -2.38 -6.92
N ASN A 65 -43.13 -3.41 -6.08
CA ASN A 65 -43.09 -4.80 -6.53
C ASN A 65 -44.21 -5.60 -5.86
N PRO A 66 -45.39 -5.66 -6.49
CA PRO A 66 -46.49 -6.43 -5.97
C PRO A 66 -46.18 -7.94 -5.98
N PRO A 67 -46.89 -8.77 -5.20
CA PRO A 67 -46.75 -10.21 -5.24
C PRO A 67 -46.87 -10.77 -6.65
N GLY A 68 -45.86 -11.48 -7.15
CA GLY A 68 -45.78 -11.99 -8.54
C GLY A 68 -45.43 -10.91 -9.58
N GLY A 69 -44.82 -9.80 -9.16
CA GLY A 69 -44.39 -8.71 -10.04
C GLY A 69 -43.07 -9.02 -10.76
N PHE A 70 -41.96 -8.62 -10.21
CA PHE A 70 -40.64 -8.83 -10.83
C PHE A 70 -39.60 -9.38 -9.84
N LYS A 71 -38.58 -10.05 -10.36
CA LYS A 71 -37.34 -10.35 -9.64
C LYS A 71 -36.33 -9.26 -9.91
N ALA A 72 -35.65 -8.79 -8.86
CA ALA A 72 -34.57 -7.82 -8.91
C ALA A 72 -33.22 -8.51 -8.79
N TYR A 73 -32.41 -8.46 -9.84
CA TYR A 73 -31.05 -8.98 -9.86
C TYR A 73 -30.09 -7.82 -9.64
N ARG A 74 -29.35 -7.86 -8.53
CA ARG A 74 -28.50 -6.76 -8.07
C ARG A 74 -27.10 -6.84 -8.63
N TYR A 75 -26.57 -5.69 -9.01
CA TYR A 75 -25.22 -5.50 -9.53
C TYR A 75 -24.51 -4.38 -8.77
N PRO A 76 -23.20 -4.45 -8.59
CA PRO A 76 -22.46 -3.34 -8.02
C PRO A 76 -22.47 -2.13 -8.96
N SER A 77 -22.77 -0.95 -8.43
CA SER A 77 -22.71 0.34 -9.13
C SER A 77 -21.54 1.21 -8.66
N ARG A 78 -20.67 0.64 -7.83
CA ARG A 78 -19.40 1.25 -7.35
C ARG A 78 -18.23 0.49 -7.96
N GLN A 79 -17.04 1.04 -7.77
CA GLN A 79 -15.81 0.37 -8.14
C GLN A 79 -15.74 -1.03 -7.51
N ILE A 80 -15.39 -1.99 -8.33
CA ILE A 80 -15.28 -3.40 -8.00
C ILE A 80 -13.79 -3.74 -7.91
N SER A 81 -13.40 -4.66 -7.03
CA SER A 81 -12.06 -5.22 -7.01
C SER A 81 -12.08 -6.69 -7.39
N TRP A 82 -11.02 -7.13 -8.04
CA TRP A 82 -10.59 -8.50 -8.14
C TRP A 82 -9.29 -8.63 -7.36
N ASP A 83 -9.35 -9.30 -6.22
CA ASP A 83 -8.22 -9.49 -5.33
C ASP A 83 -7.67 -10.91 -5.48
N ALA A 84 -6.45 -11.03 -6.00
CA ALA A 84 -5.68 -12.26 -6.13
C ALA A 84 -4.42 -12.19 -5.26
N THR A 85 -4.59 -11.91 -3.97
CA THR A 85 -3.48 -11.81 -3.00
C THR A 85 -3.33 -13.05 -2.13
N GLY A 86 -4.31 -13.97 -2.13
CA GLY A 86 -4.34 -15.13 -1.24
C GLY A 86 -4.61 -14.78 0.23
N SER A 87 -5.14 -13.58 0.50
CA SER A 87 -5.63 -13.21 1.82
C SER A 87 -6.95 -13.92 2.13
N PRO A 88 -7.35 -14.06 3.39
CA PRO A 88 -8.61 -14.74 3.74
C PRO A 88 -9.85 -14.18 3.05
N ASP A 89 -9.83 -12.90 2.70
CA ASP A 89 -10.94 -12.19 2.06
C ASP A 89 -10.74 -12.01 0.53
N SER A 90 -9.68 -12.60 -0.04
CA SER A 90 -9.40 -12.47 -1.48
C SER A 90 -10.27 -13.39 -2.32
N GLU A 91 -10.57 -13.00 -3.57
CA GLU A 91 -11.34 -13.79 -4.54
C GLU A 91 -10.52 -14.92 -5.17
N ALA A 92 -9.18 -14.81 -5.13
CA ALA A 92 -8.28 -15.79 -5.72
C ALA A 92 -6.92 -15.83 -5.03
N GLU A 93 -6.23 -16.97 -5.21
CA GLU A 93 -4.82 -17.11 -4.88
C GLU A 93 -3.94 -16.28 -5.82
N PRO A 94 -2.73 -15.87 -5.36
CA PRO A 94 -1.76 -15.20 -6.21
C PRO A 94 -1.40 -16.04 -7.43
N THR A 95 -1.25 -15.40 -8.58
CA THR A 95 -0.82 -16.09 -9.80
C THR A 95 0.60 -16.62 -9.64
N ILE A 96 0.78 -17.91 -9.88
CA ILE A 96 2.11 -18.53 -9.94
C ILE A 96 2.68 -18.30 -11.35
N VAL A 97 3.81 -17.64 -11.41
CA VAL A 97 4.56 -17.40 -12.64
C VAL A 97 5.91 -18.08 -12.59
N VAL A 98 6.40 -18.52 -13.75
CA VAL A 98 7.75 -19.05 -13.90
C VAL A 98 8.61 -18.00 -14.57
N SER A 99 9.74 -17.64 -13.96
CA SER A 99 10.73 -16.74 -14.55
C SER A 99 11.36 -17.36 -15.80
N ASN A 100 12.19 -16.57 -16.50
CA ASN A 100 12.80 -17.04 -17.75
C ASN A 100 13.68 -18.30 -17.57
N ALA A 101 13.95 -18.99 -18.68
CA ALA A 101 14.67 -20.28 -18.68
C ALA A 101 16.14 -20.20 -18.22
N THR A 102 16.73 -18.99 -18.15
CA THR A 102 18.13 -18.83 -17.70
C THR A 102 18.28 -19.06 -16.21
N ALA A 103 17.27 -18.70 -15.43
CA ALA A 103 17.20 -18.92 -13.99
C ALA A 103 15.73 -19.18 -13.61
N PRO A 104 15.19 -20.37 -13.93
CA PRO A 104 13.79 -20.68 -13.71
C PRO A 104 13.50 -20.77 -12.20
N ALA A 105 12.47 -20.03 -11.77
CA ALA A 105 11.94 -20.12 -10.42
C ALA A 105 10.45 -19.80 -10.45
N GLU A 106 9.70 -20.43 -9.57
CA GLU A 106 8.29 -20.17 -9.38
C GLU A 106 8.11 -19.05 -8.36
N LEU A 107 7.32 -18.04 -8.75
CA LEU A 107 7.02 -16.88 -7.93
C LEU A 107 5.50 -16.70 -7.87
N ARG A 108 4.97 -16.43 -6.68
CA ARG A 108 3.61 -15.96 -6.48
C ARG A 108 3.58 -14.45 -6.68
N VAL A 109 2.75 -13.99 -7.61
CA VAL A 109 2.59 -12.57 -7.91
C VAL A 109 1.20 -12.13 -7.43
N PRO A 110 1.09 -11.48 -6.26
CA PRO A 110 -0.17 -10.97 -5.79
C PRO A 110 -0.57 -9.72 -6.58
N VAL A 111 -1.84 -9.65 -6.98
CA VAL A 111 -2.38 -8.53 -7.76
C VAL A 111 -3.78 -8.16 -7.27
N VAL A 112 -4.04 -6.85 -7.24
CA VAL A 112 -5.37 -6.28 -7.06
C VAL A 112 -5.71 -5.47 -8.29
N ILE A 113 -6.86 -5.77 -8.89
CA ILE A 113 -7.38 -5.10 -10.08
C ILE A 113 -8.70 -4.47 -9.70
N THR A 114 -8.82 -3.15 -9.85
CA THR A 114 -10.08 -2.45 -9.66
C THR A 114 -10.62 -1.95 -10.98
N PHE A 115 -11.93 -1.95 -11.13
CA PHE A 115 -12.64 -1.58 -12.36
C PHE A 115 -14.08 -1.22 -12.06
N ASP A 116 -14.77 -0.65 -13.03
CA ASP A 116 -16.17 -0.30 -12.94
C ASP A 116 -17.00 -1.19 -13.88
N LEU A 117 -18.19 -1.60 -13.44
CA LEU A 117 -19.22 -2.17 -14.30
C LEU A 117 -19.99 -1.02 -14.94
N THR A 118 -20.43 -1.20 -16.19
CA THR A 118 -21.24 -0.21 -16.89
C THR A 118 -22.46 0.23 -16.07
N SER A 119 -22.72 1.52 -16.04
CA SER A 119 -23.92 2.10 -15.44
C SER A 119 -25.04 2.33 -16.46
N ASP A 120 -24.78 2.12 -17.75
CA ASP A 120 -25.81 2.20 -18.79
C ASP A 120 -26.81 1.07 -18.65
N CYS A 121 -28.09 1.40 -18.47
CA CYS A 121 -29.14 0.42 -18.23
C CYS A 121 -29.29 -0.57 -19.38
N GLY A 122 -29.18 -0.12 -20.64
CA GLY A 122 -29.30 -0.99 -21.79
C GLY A 122 -28.19 -2.02 -21.86
N MET A 123 -26.94 -1.56 -21.66
CA MET A 123 -25.78 -2.43 -21.58
C MET A 123 -25.85 -3.39 -20.39
N LEU A 124 -26.33 -2.93 -19.25
CA LEU A 124 -26.45 -3.78 -18.05
C LEU A 124 -27.52 -4.86 -18.22
N MET A 125 -28.62 -4.55 -18.91
CA MET A 125 -29.63 -5.57 -19.31
C MET A 125 -29.04 -6.61 -20.24
N ASP A 126 -28.24 -6.20 -21.22
CA ASP A 126 -27.53 -7.13 -22.11
C ASP A 126 -26.53 -7.98 -21.33
N PHE A 127 -25.77 -7.38 -20.43
CA PHE A 127 -24.85 -8.09 -19.54
C PHE A 127 -25.58 -9.13 -18.70
N HIS A 128 -26.72 -8.77 -18.10
CA HIS A 128 -27.51 -9.69 -17.31
C HIS A 128 -27.99 -10.88 -18.16
N ARG A 129 -28.52 -10.62 -19.36
CA ARG A 129 -29.05 -11.66 -20.26
C ARG A 129 -27.99 -12.65 -20.68
N ASP A 130 -26.78 -12.15 -21.07
CA ASP A 130 -25.82 -12.99 -21.78
C ASP A 130 -24.77 -13.59 -20.81
N PHE A 131 -24.48 -12.91 -19.71
CA PHE A 131 -23.46 -13.32 -18.72
C PHE A 131 -24.03 -13.52 -17.32
N GLY A 132 -24.84 -12.60 -16.84
CA GLY A 132 -25.47 -12.69 -15.52
C GLY A 132 -26.21 -14.00 -15.33
N THR A 133 -27.09 -14.34 -16.25
CA THR A 133 -27.87 -15.59 -16.17
C THR A 133 -26.99 -16.83 -16.31
N LYS A 134 -26.01 -16.81 -17.21
CA LYS A 134 -25.11 -17.95 -17.48
C LYS A 134 -24.28 -18.35 -16.26
N TYR A 135 -23.76 -17.37 -15.53
CA TYR A 135 -22.89 -17.59 -14.38
C TYR A 135 -23.61 -17.46 -13.03
N GLN A 136 -24.90 -17.07 -13.03
CA GLN A 136 -25.62 -16.59 -11.84
C GLN A 136 -24.86 -15.44 -11.16
N GLY A 137 -24.28 -14.57 -12.02
CA GLY A 137 -23.32 -13.54 -11.64
C GLY A 137 -24.02 -12.24 -11.24
N TRP A 138 -24.65 -12.23 -10.07
CA TRP A 138 -25.24 -11.06 -9.43
C TRP A 138 -24.98 -11.10 -7.92
N LEU A 139 -25.25 -10.00 -7.23
CA LEU A 139 -25.20 -9.92 -5.77
C LEU A 139 -26.45 -10.58 -5.17
N ASP A 140 -26.36 -11.04 -3.95
CA ASP A 140 -27.53 -11.57 -3.23
C ASP A 140 -28.52 -10.45 -2.82
N ASN A 141 -29.56 -10.81 -2.09
CA ASN A 141 -30.59 -9.86 -1.64
C ASN A 141 -30.07 -8.84 -0.63
N ASP A 142 -29.00 -9.16 0.09
CA ASP A 142 -28.34 -8.28 1.05
C ASP A 142 -27.22 -7.45 0.40
N GLY A 143 -26.97 -7.69 -0.90
CA GLY A 143 -25.91 -6.99 -1.67
C GLY A 143 -24.54 -7.60 -1.49
N LEU A 144 -24.45 -8.81 -0.97
CA LEU A 144 -23.18 -9.51 -0.80
C LEU A 144 -22.78 -10.23 -2.10
N VAL A 145 -21.48 -10.43 -2.25
CA VAL A 145 -20.88 -11.10 -3.39
C VAL A 145 -21.26 -12.59 -3.39
N THR A 146 -21.78 -13.08 -4.51
CA THR A 146 -22.10 -14.50 -4.70
C THR A 146 -20.95 -15.25 -5.36
N THR A 147 -20.93 -16.58 -5.21
CA THR A 147 -19.98 -17.44 -5.93
C THR A 147 -20.10 -17.31 -7.44
N GLY A 148 -21.34 -17.11 -7.95
CA GLY A 148 -21.58 -16.88 -9.37
C GLY A 148 -20.91 -15.61 -9.88
N TRP A 149 -20.97 -14.53 -9.10
CA TRP A 149 -20.28 -13.28 -9.41
C TRP A 149 -18.76 -13.45 -9.44
N VAL A 150 -18.18 -14.12 -8.44
CA VAL A 150 -16.74 -14.41 -8.40
C VAL A 150 -16.30 -15.26 -9.61
N ASN A 151 -17.07 -16.28 -9.99
CA ASN A 151 -16.78 -17.10 -11.16
C ASN A 151 -16.82 -16.33 -12.46
N LEU A 152 -17.77 -15.40 -12.59
CA LEU A 152 -17.85 -14.48 -13.73
C LEU A 152 -16.63 -13.58 -13.81
N LEU A 153 -16.25 -12.94 -12.70
CA LEU A 153 -15.05 -12.10 -12.64
C LEU A 153 -13.78 -12.90 -12.92
N ARG A 154 -13.67 -14.11 -12.39
CA ARG A 154 -12.55 -15.00 -12.71
C ARG A 154 -12.44 -15.25 -14.22
N TYR A 155 -13.55 -15.48 -14.89
CA TYR A 155 -13.56 -15.69 -16.34
C TYR A 155 -13.17 -14.44 -17.12
N VAL A 156 -13.72 -13.27 -16.76
CA VAL A 156 -13.56 -12.03 -17.55
C VAL A 156 -12.26 -11.28 -17.20
N ILE A 157 -11.82 -11.33 -15.95
CA ILE A 157 -10.69 -10.54 -15.42
C ILE A 157 -9.55 -11.45 -14.97
N GLY A 158 -9.83 -12.43 -14.10
CA GLY A 158 -8.80 -13.23 -13.44
C GLY A 158 -7.94 -14.01 -14.44
N GLN A 159 -8.54 -14.82 -15.29
CA GLN A 159 -7.80 -15.62 -16.28
C GLN A 159 -7.01 -14.78 -17.29
N PRO A 160 -7.51 -13.67 -17.85
CA PRO A 160 -6.69 -12.77 -18.64
C PRO A 160 -5.51 -12.18 -17.87
N ALA A 161 -5.72 -11.78 -16.63
CA ALA A 161 -4.65 -11.27 -15.79
C ALA A 161 -3.55 -12.30 -15.57
N GLU A 162 -3.89 -13.54 -15.26
CA GLU A 162 -2.95 -14.66 -15.14
C GLU A 162 -2.11 -14.84 -16.41
N GLN A 163 -2.75 -14.85 -17.58
CA GLN A 163 -2.05 -14.98 -18.86
C GLN A 163 -1.05 -13.86 -19.12
N VAL A 164 -1.42 -12.62 -18.82
CA VAL A 164 -0.53 -11.46 -18.96
C VAL A 164 0.64 -11.56 -17.99
N LEU A 165 0.39 -11.88 -16.71
CA LEU A 165 1.44 -12.04 -15.71
C LEU A 165 2.45 -13.11 -16.12
N ILE A 166 2.00 -14.28 -16.57
CA ILE A 166 2.86 -15.36 -17.06
C ILE A 166 3.70 -14.89 -18.26
N SER A 167 3.08 -14.19 -19.22
CA SER A 167 3.78 -13.73 -20.42
C SER A 167 4.86 -12.69 -20.14
N VAL A 168 4.64 -11.82 -19.16
CA VAL A 168 5.61 -10.81 -18.74
C VAL A 168 6.73 -11.46 -17.94
N ALA A 169 6.41 -12.38 -17.01
CA ALA A 169 7.38 -13.06 -16.17
C ALA A 169 8.47 -13.79 -16.97
N GLN A 170 8.11 -14.38 -18.11
CA GLN A 170 9.05 -15.08 -18.97
C GLN A 170 10.15 -14.22 -19.59
N LYS A 171 10.00 -12.88 -19.53
CA LYS A 171 11.01 -11.92 -20.05
C LYS A 171 12.13 -11.68 -19.03
N TYR A 172 11.91 -11.95 -17.76
CA TYR A 172 12.78 -11.57 -16.64
C TYR A 172 13.28 -12.76 -15.84
N THR A 173 14.44 -12.60 -15.22
CA THR A 173 14.93 -13.55 -14.20
C THR A 173 14.12 -13.37 -12.90
N TRP A 174 14.10 -14.40 -12.06
CA TRP A 174 13.42 -14.32 -10.77
C TRP A 174 13.95 -13.17 -9.87
N ARG A 175 15.25 -12.86 -9.97
CA ARG A 175 15.89 -11.76 -9.22
C ARG A 175 15.36 -10.39 -9.64
N GLU A 176 15.18 -10.19 -10.94
CA GLU A 176 14.60 -8.95 -11.49
C GLU A 176 13.13 -8.83 -11.07
N ILE A 177 12.34 -9.89 -11.19
CA ILE A 177 10.93 -9.90 -10.77
C ILE A 177 10.80 -9.58 -9.29
N TRP A 178 11.69 -10.11 -8.45
CA TRP A 178 11.60 -9.96 -7.01
C TRP A 178 12.17 -8.64 -6.49
N ASN A 179 13.28 -8.12 -7.06
CA ASN A 179 14.01 -6.96 -6.56
C ASN A 179 13.76 -5.66 -7.33
N ASP A 180 13.44 -5.72 -8.63
CA ASP A 180 13.37 -4.53 -9.45
C ASP A 180 11.94 -3.95 -9.46
N GLU A 181 11.82 -2.74 -8.93
CA GLU A 181 10.55 -2.01 -8.95
C GLU A 181 10.10 -1.69 -10.38
N LYS A 182 11.02 -1.49 -11.32
CA LYS A 182 10.68 -1.23 -12.72
C LYS A 182 9.97 -2.42 -13.35
N VAL A 183 10.38 -3.64 -13.00
CA VAL A 183 9.72 -4.86 -13.47
C VAL A 183 8.29 -4.94 -12.93
N ARG A 184 8.06 -4.59 -11.66
CA ARG A 184 6.70 -4.52 -11.10
C ARG A 184 5.83 -3.48 -11.81
N ILE A 185 6.39 -2.32 -12.13
CA ILE A 185 5.69 -1.29 -12.92
C ILE A 185 5.36 -1.82 -14.32
N GLU A 186 6.24 -2.61 -14.92
CA GLU A 186 5.98 -3.23 -16.23
C GLU A 186 4.84 -4.26 -16.16
N PHE A 187 4.76 -5.09 -15.11
CA PHE A 187 3.61 -5.96 -14.86
C PHE A 187 2.30 -5.14 -14.77
N GLN A 188 2.31 -4.05 -14.00
CA GLN A 188 1.14 -3.17 -13.87
C GLN A 188 0.73 -2.55 -15.20
N ASN A 189 1.69 -2.05 -15.96
CA ASN A 189 1.43 -1.44 -17.27
C ASN A 189 0.91 -2.48 -18.27
N ALA A 190 1.53 -3.65 -18.35
CA ALA A 190 1.11 -4.72 -19.23
C ALA A 190 -0.33 -5.19 -18.92
N LEU A 191 -0.68 -5.31 -17.64
CA LEU A 191 -2.04 -5.65 -17.23
C LEU A 191 -3.02 -4.54 -17.59
N ARG A 192 -2.72 -3.28 -17.26
CA ARG A 192 -3.58 -2.14 -17.56
C ARG A 192 -3.87 -2.01 -19.06
N ASP A 193 -2.86 -2.27 -19.89
CA ASP A 193 -2.98 -2.14 -21.34
C ASP A 193 -3.74 -3.34 -21.97
N ALA A 194 -3.57 -4.54 -21.42
CA ALA A 194 -4.14 -5.76 -21.96
C ALA A 194 -5.58 -6.05 -21.49
N LEU A 195 -5.90 -5.75 -20.23
CA LEU A 195 -7.17 -6.13 -19.61
C LEU A 195 -8.41 -5.57 -20.31
N PRO A 196 -8.48 -4.30 -20.76
CA PRO A 196 -9.67 -3.79 -21.46
C PRO A 196 -9.99 -4.58 -22.73
N GLY A 197 -8.97 -4.91 -23.51
CA GLY A 197 -9.11 -5.71 -24.73
C GLY A 197 -9.47 -7.16 -24.45
N ALA A 198 -8.83 -7.77 -23.47
CA ALA A 198 -9.07 -9.15 -23.08
C ALA A 198 -10.46 -9.35 -22.45
N SER A 199 -10.92 -8.40 -21.63
CA SER A 199 -12.25 -8.38 -21.07
C SER A 199 -13.32 -8.29 -22.17
N ARG A 200 -13.15 -7.36 -23.11
CA ARG A 200 -14.05 -7.25 -24.29
C ARG A 200 -14.10 -8.53 -25.13
N ALA A 201 -12.95 -9.16 -25.37
CA ALA A 201 -12.91 -10.42 -26.12
C ALA A 201 -13.69 -11.55 -25.40
N ARG A 202 -13.77 -11.53 -24.08
CA ARG A 202 -14.55 -12.49 -23.27
C ARG A 202 -16.03 -12.14 -23.16
N THR A 203 -16.40 -10.93 -23.56
CA THR A 203 -17.76 -10.39 -23.50
C THR A 203 -18.33 -10.06 -24.88
N ASP A 204 -18.01 -10.90 -25.87
CA ASP A 204 -18.50 -10.78 -27.26
C ASP A 204 -18.25 -9.40 -27.89
N GLY A 205 -17.10 -8.79 -27.57
CA GLY A 205 -16.68 -7.49 -28.08
C GLY A 205 -17.31 -6.28 -27.37
N ARG A 206 -18.16 -6.49 -26.36
CA ARG A 206 -18.83 -5.41 -25.62
C ARG A 206 -18.02 -4.95 -24.41
N GLU A 207 -18.08 -3.66 -24.13
CA GLU A 207 -17.31 -3.02 -23.06
C GLU A 207 -18.16 -2.85 -21.79
N PHE A 208 -18.38 -3.95 -21.08
CA PHE A 208 -19.11 -3.90 -19.81
C PHE A 208 -18.25 -3.44 -18.64
N PHE A 209 -16.94 -3.66 -18.72
CA PHE A 209 -16.00 -3.31 -17.67
C PHE A 209 -15.03 -2.24 -18.16
N THR A 210 -14.85 -1.19 -17.35
CA THR A 210 -14.06 0.00 -17.69
C THR A 210 -13.18 0.44 -16.50
N ASN A 211 -12.38 1.49 -16.68
CA ASN A 211 -11.59 2.15 -15.63
C ASN A 211 -10.66 1.20 -14.86
N PHE A 212 -9.99 0.31 -15.58
CA PHE A 212 -9.06 -0.64 -14.96
C PHE A 212 -7.89 0.07 -14.29
N GLN A 213 -7.71 -0.21 -12.99
CA GLN A 213 -6.55 0.17 -12.21
C GLN A 213 -5.92 -1.11 -11.66
N VAL A 214 -4.60 -1.19 -11.74
CA VAL A 214 -3.87 -2.41 -11.36
C VAL A 214 -2.80 -2.08 -10.35
N THR A 215 -2.75 -2.86 -9.28
CA THR A 215 -1.68 -2.83 -8.30
C THR A 215 -1.05 -4.22 -8.20
N VAL A 216 0.22 -4.33 -8.58
CA VAL A 216 1.00 -5.55 -8.40
C VAL A 216 1.84 -5.41 -7.14
N MET A 217 1.65 -6.33 -6.20
CA MET A 217 2.42 -6.36 -4.96
C MET A 217 3.76 -7.07 -5.17
N LYS A 218 4.60 -7.04 -4.14
CA LYS A 218 5.89 -7.72 -4.20
C LYS A 218 5.67 -9.23 -4.35
N PRO A 219 6.26 -9.86 -5.37
CA PRO A 219 6.20 -11.30 -5.55
C PRO A 219 6.87 -12.06 -4.42
N ASP A 220 6.43 -13.28 -4.13
CA ASP A 220 7.02 -14.16 -3.13
C ASP A 220 7.44 -15.50 -3.78
N PRO A 221 8.65 -16.02 -3.51
CA PRO A 221 9.07 -17.34 -4.00
C PRO A 221 8.15 -18.45 -3.49
N VAL A 222 7.83 -19.41 -4.35
CA VAL A 222 7.09 -20.62 -3.96
C VAL A 222 7.98 -21.56 -3.18
N ASP A 223 9.25 -21.68 -3.58
CA ASP A 223 10.25 -22.52 -2.93
C ASP A 223 10.84 -21.84 -1.68
N GLU A 224 10.71 -22.47 -0.52
CA GLU A 224 11.24 -21.95 0.75
C GLU A 224 12.77 -21.87 0.77
N GLY A 225 13.45 -22.81 0.13
CA GLY A 225 14.92 -22.80 0.03
C GLY A 225 15.41 -21.59 -0.77
N LEU A 226 14.69 -21.21 -1.83
CA LEU A 226 14.96 -19.99 -2.59
C LEU A 226 14.70 -18.75 -1.73
N LYS A 227 13.64 -18.74 -0.95
CA LYS A 227 13.30 -17.63 -0.03
C LYS A 227 14.40 -17.43 1.01
N ASP A 228 14.87 -18.51 1.63
CA ASP A 228 15.96 -18.45 2.61
C ASP A 228 17.27 -17.96 1.98
N ALA A 229 17.60 -18.41 0.78
CA ALA A 229 18.77 -17.95 0.05
C ALA A 229 18.70 -16.44 -0.26
N ILE A 230 17.54 -15.93 -0.65
CA ILE A 230 17.29 -14.53 -0.90
C ILE A 230 17.46 -13.70 0.39
N ILE A 231 16.89 -14.16 1.50
CA ILE A 231 17.02 -13.49 2.81
C ILE A 231 18.48 -13.43 3.24
N ALA A 232 19.21 -14.55 3.08
CA ALA A 232 20.64 -14.61 3.41
C ALA A 232 21.47 -13.66 2.54
N GLU A 233 21.21 -13.60 1.22
CA GLU A 233 21.87 -12.65 0.30
C GLU A 233 21.60 -11.19 0.68
N GLN A 234 20.35 -10.85 1.00
CA GLN A 234 19.99 -9.50 1.42
C GLN A 234 20.65 -9.10 2.73
N LYS A 235 20.70 -10.03 3.68
CA LYS A 235 21.39 -9.80 4.94
C LYS A 235 22.87 -9.54 4.71
N ALA A 236 23.53 -10.36 3.88
CA ALA A 236 24.94 -10.17 3.53
C ALA A 236 25.20 -8.80 2.87
N ILE A 237 24.33 -8.35 1.96
CA ILE A 237 24.42 -7.03 1.33
C ILE A 237 24.22 -5.92 2.36
N ALA A 238 23.24 -6.06 3.27
CA ALA A 238 22.99 -5.08 4.31
C ALA A 238 24.17 -4.98 5.29
N ASP A 239 24.73 -6.11 5.71
CA ASP A 239 25.90 -6.19 6.59
C ASP A 239 27.14 -5.56 5.92
N ALA A 240 27.36 -5.82 4.63
CA ALA A 240 28.45 -5.21 3.86
C ALA A 240 28.31 -3.68 3.78
N ARG A 241 27.11 -3.16 3.50
CA ARG A 241 26.84 -1.72 3.49
C ARG A 241 27.00 -1.08 4.86
N ALA A 242 26.58 -1.76 5.91
CA ALA A 242 26.76 -1.29 7.29
C ALA A 242 28.26 -1.22 7.68
N ALA A 243 29.05 -2.23 7.27
CA ALA A 243 30.49 -2.25 7.48
C ALA A 243 31.21 -1.11 6.71
N GLU A 244 30.81 -0.87 5.46
CA GLU A 244 31.33 0.26 4.65
C GLU A 244 30.99 1.62 5.29
N ALA A 245 29.73 1.83 5.67
CA ALA A 245 29.29 3.05 6.33
C ALA A 245 30.05 3.30 7.64
N LYS A 246 30.28 2.24 8.44
CA LYS A 246 31.09 2.32 9.65
C LYS A 246 32.54 2.67 9.34
N GLY A 247 33.14 2.03 8.33
CA GLY A 247 34.50 2.33 7.90
C GLY A 247 34.67 3.80 7.47
N VAL A 248 33.71 4.36 6.74
CA VAL A 248 33.70 5.79 6.37
C VAL A 248 33.55 6.68 7.60
N ALA A 249 32.68 6.33 8.54
CA ALA A 249 32.48 7.10 9.76
C ALA A 249 33.77 7.08 10.65
N ASP A 250 34.39 5.93 10.81
CA ASP A 250 35.63 5.77 11.56
C ASP A 250 36.80 6.56 10.90
N ALA A 251 36.91 6.53 9.59
CA ALA A 251 37.89 7.31 8.84
C ALA A 251 37.67 8.84 9.01
N ASN A 252 36.42 9.30 8.97
CA ASN A 252 36.11 10.71 9.21
C ASN A 252 36.37 11.12 10.63
N ALA A 253 36.08 10.28 11.63
CA ALA A 253 36.38 10.52 13.02
C ALA A 253 37.91 10.61 13.27
N ALA A 254 38.69 9.71 12.64
CA ALA A 254 40.14 9.74 12.72
C ALA A 254 40.74 11.01 12.08
N ARG A 255 40.22 11.47 10.95
CA ARG A 255 40.62 12.74 10.32
C ARG A 255 40.31 13.95 11.20
N ALA A 256 39.07 14.01 11.74
CA ALA A 256 38.67 15.09 12.63
C ALA A 256 39.55 15.14 13.89
N LYS A 257 39.89 13.97 14.45
CA LYS A 257 40.84 13.90 15.60
C LYS A 257 42.22 14.39 15.24
N ALA A 258 42.77 13.95 14.09
CA ALA A 258 44.08 14.38 13.64
C ALA A 258 44.13 15.91 13.38
N GLU A 259 43.07 16.50 12.83
CA GLU A 259 42.94 17.95 12.66
C GLU A 259 42.89 18.69 14.02
N ALA A 260 42.12 18.17 14.99
CA ALA A 260 42.04 18.72 16.31
C ALA A 260 43.39 18.65 17.05
N ASP A 261 44.10 17.52 16.97
CA ASP A 261 45.42 17.34 17.53
C ASP A 261 46.44 18.32 16.92
N LYS A 262 46.39 18.51 15.60
CA LYS A 262 47.23 19.50 14.88
C LYS A 262 46.91 20.93 15.30
N ALA A 263 45.64 21.29 15.39
CA ALA A 263 45.23 22.61 15.88
C ALA A 263 45.70 22.87 17.33
N THR A 264 45.61 21.86 18.20
CA THR A 264 46.07 21.94 19.58
C THR A 264 47.59 22.14 19.64
N ALA A 265 48.35 21.39 18.84
CA ALA A 265 49.82 21.55 18.77
C ALA A 265 50.20 22.93 18.19
N GLN A 266 49.52 23.45 17.24
CA GLN A 266 49.72 24.81 16.72
C GLN A 266 49.43 25.88 17.76
N ALA A 267 48.32 25.74 18.51
CA ALA A 267 47.99 26.66 19.59
C ALA A 267 49.03 26.65 20.71
N GLN A 268 49.54 25.48 21.10
CA GLN A 268 50.61 25.35 22.06
C GLN A 268 51.93 26.01 21.61
N THR A 269 52.25 25.82 20.31
CA THR A 269 53.44 26.45 19.72
C THR A 269 53.31 27.98 19.70
N GLU A 270 52.14 28.50 19.36
CA GLU A 270 51.91 29.95 19.37
C GLU A 270 51.93 30.54 20.77
N LEU A 271 51.33 29.85 21.76
CA LEU A 271 51.44 30.22 23.17
C LEU A 271 52.88 30.25 23.64
N ALA A 272 53.69 29.22 23.35
CA ALA A 272 55.09 29.18 23.67
C ALA A 272 55.89 30.37 23.06
N ARG A 273 55.57 30.69 21.79
CA ARG A 273 56.13 31.85 21.08
C ARG A 273 55.76 33.17 21.75
N GLN A 274 54.47 33.35 22.11
CA GLN A 274 54.05 34.57 22.84
C GLN A 274 54.70 34.71 24.21
N VAL A 275 54.79 33.61 24.96
CA VAL A 275 55.56 33.63 26.28
C VAL A 275 56.99 33.95 26.06
N ALA A 276 57.64 33.43 25.00
CA ALA A 276 59.05 33.76 24.71
C ALA A 276 59.23 35.25 24.34
N LEU A 277 58.32 35.80 23.50
CA LEU A 277 58.31 37.23 23.16
C LEU A 277 58.05 38.12 24.37
N GLN A 278 57.15 37.74 25.25
CA GLN A 278 56.92 38.48 26.52
C GLN A 278 58.12 38.48 27.40
N LYS A 279 58.78 37.33 27.59
CA LYS A 279 60.04 37.25 28.35
C LYS A 279 61.15 38.07 27.70
N GLN A 280 61.27 38.09 26.39
CA GLN A 280 62.20 38.86 25.64
C GLN A 280 61.97 40.39 25.86
N ALA A 281 60.68 40.81 25.82
CA ALA A 281 60.33 42.20 26.15
C ALA A 281 60.59 42.58 27.59
N GLU A 282 60.36 41.69 28.55
CA GLU A 282 60.70 41.88 29.94
C GLU A 282 62.26 42.09 30.13
N ILE A 283 63.05 41.22 29.52
CA ILE A 283 64.50 41.31 29.52
C ILE A 283 65.01 42.62 28.91
N ALA A 284 64.37 43.05 27.76
CA ALA A 284 64.73 44.26 27.07
C ALA A 284 64.54 45.57 27.95
N GLY A 285 63.71 45.50 28.97
CA GLY A 285 63.49 46.56 29.93
C GLY A 285 64.66 46.75 30.94
N TYR A 286 65.65 45.84 30.94
CA TYR A 286 66.82 45.89 31.83
C TYR A 286 68.11 46.15 31.02
N PRO A 287 69.12 46.80 31.62
CA PRO A 287 70.38 47.10 30.91
C PRO A 287 71.11 45.88 30.37
N ASN A 288 71.00 44.77 31.02
CA ASN A 288 71.52 43.46 30.59
C ASN A 288 70.77 42.31 31.26
N VAL A 289 70.98 41.08 30.78
CA VAL A 289 70.33 39.87 31.29
C VAL A 289 70.63 39.61 32.78
N GLU A 290 71.79 39.98 33.21
CA GLU A 290 72.24 39.79 34.61
C GLU A 290 71.44 40.69 35.59
N ALA A 291 71.14 41.93 35.18
CA ALA A 291 70.28 42.85 35.93
C ALA A 291 68.86 42.32 36.07
N TYR A 292 68.30 41.71 34.96
CA TYR A 292 66.99 41.04 34.96
C TYR A 292 66.95 39.84 35.91
N LEU A 293 67.97 38.95 35.85
CA LEU A 293 68.05 37.80 36.74
C LEU A 293 68.18 38.20 38.22
N ARG A 294 68.91 39.30 38.56
CA ARG A 294 68.99 39.83 39.91
C ARG A 294 67.67 40.38 40.39
N ALA A 295 66.94 41.12 39.55
CA ALA A 295 65.65 41.64 39.91
C ALA A 295 64.61 40.47 40.12
N LEU A 296 64.60 39.45 39.26
CA LEU A 296 63.81 38.26 39.43
C LEU A 296 64.10 37.44 40.68
N ALA A 297 65.38 37.33 41.05
CA ALA A 297 65.79 36.66 42.28
C ALA A 297 65.29 37.42 43.53
N ILE A 298 65.37 38.75 43.54
CA ILE A 298 64.87 39.62 44.63
C ILE A 298 63.31 39.45 44.71
N GLU A 299 62.59 39.48 43.59
CA GLU A 299 61.14 39.33 43.54
C GLU A 299 60.69 37.96 44.12
N ARG A 300 61.49 36.92 43.90
CA ARG A 300 61.30 35.60 44.48
C ARG A 300 61.76 35.39 45.88
N GLY A 301 62.24 36.50 46.57
CA GLY A 301 62.76 36.44 47.92
C GLY A 301 64.09 35.71 48.03
N GLN A 302 64.80 35.52 46.91
CA GLN A 302 66.12 34.88 46.88
C GLN A 302 67.23 35.96 46.94
N ASN A 303 68.34 35.70 47.68
CA ASN A 303 69.48 36.63 47.71
C ASN A 303 70.32 36.47 46.44
N PRO A 304 70.33 37.44 45.48
CA PRO A 304 71.04 37.34 44.20
C PRO A 304 72.58 37.33 44.36
N TYR A 305 73.13 37.58 45.59
CA TYR A 305 74.55 37.62 45.83
C TYR A 305 75.09 36.40 46.57
N GLN A 306 74.20 35.41 46.90
CA GLN A 306 74.65 34.14 47.45
C GLN A 306 75.06 33.17 46.33
N PRO A 307 76.33 32.67 46.38
CA PRO A 307 76.77 31.66 45.44
C PRO A 307 75.96 30.37 45.68
N THR A 308 75.23 29.93 44.64
CA THR A 308 74.53 28.65 44.67
C THR A 308 75.57 27.54 44.52
N TYR A 309 76.04 26.99 45.62
CA TYR A 309 76.86 25.78 45.56
C TYR A 309 75.96 24.61 45.23
N VAL A 310 76.01 24.17 43.97
CA VAL A 310 75.46 22.85 43.58
C VAL A 310 76.42 21.82 44.13
N VAL A 311 76.05 21.16 45.20
CA VAL A 311 76.74 19.96 45.67
C VAL A 311 76.38 18.84 44.75
N PRO A 312 77.33 18.26 43.99
CA PRO A 312 77.05 17.06 43.24
C PRO A 312 76.72 15.93 44.23
N GLN A 313 75.52 15.40 44.24
CA GLN A 313 75.23 14.14 44.90
C GLN A 313 76.04 13.04 44.20
N ALA A 314 77.06 12.55 44.89
CA ALA A 314 77.72 11.30 44.54
C ALA A 314 76.83 10.15 44.97
N GLY A 315 76.42 9.34 44.01
CA GLY A 315 75.72 8.09 44.21
C GLY A 315 76.02 7.12 43.09
#